data_e5d455eaa232613dcb31b5198ebadbd6
#
_entry.id   e5d455eaa232613dcb31b5198ebadbd6
#
_cell.length_a   1.000
_cell.length_b   1.000
_cell.length_c   1.000
_cell.angle_alpha   90.00
_cell.angle_beta   90.00
_cell.angle_gamma   90.00
#
_symmetry.space_group_name_H-M   'P 1'
#
loop_
_entity.id
_entity.type
_entity.pdbx_description
1 polymer ?
#
loop_
_entity_poly.entity_id
_entity_poly.type
_entity_poly.pdbx_seq_one_letter_code
_entity_poly.pdbx_strand_id
1 'polypeptide(L)'
;MSAISSALLWKKIRKGLSAGRVQSVATRLVVDRENEIRAFVPQEYWTLDVNLNRAGKPGSFTAHYYGDPQKRELTSEQDVQSVLDALEGQPFSVTGVKKSEKKRTPAPPFITSTLQQEASRKLNMTPRRTMMIAQQLYEGVEISGEGSVGLITYMRTDSLRISEEALAAAGDAIRSRYGAAYYAEPRRYKPKSGAQDAHEAIRPSNVALYPEAVEHDLTKEQYRLYKLIWSRFIASQMTNALYDVTAIEAACGSHVFRATHQSMKFSGFTAIYEEGRDDEQEKLDSPLPDLAPGEALTASGFDKQQHFTQPPARYTEASLVRAMEEKGVGRPSTYATIVATIQDREYVIKKDKRLSPTPLGVVVTDLMIEHFNDVIDVEFTANMEHQLDEVEAGKRNWKAVLREFYKGFHAEMEEAEEALDGKRIKVPDEVSDEVCELCGRQM
;
A
#
# COMPACT_ATOMS: atom_id res chain seq x y z
N MET A 1 -19.82 23.83 4.64
CA MET A 1 -18.40 23.96 4.26
C MET A 1 -18.19 23.90 2.77
N SER A 2 -18.34 22.77 2.11
CA SER A 2 -18.02 22.64 0.67
C SER A 2 -18.65 23.71 -0.25
N ALA A 3 -19.87 24.13 -0.03
CA ALA A 3 -20.53 25.15 -0.83
C ALA A 3 -19.90 26.54 -0.65
N ILE A 4 -19.50 26.89 0.57
CA ILE A 4 -18.99 28.25 0.89
C ILE A 4 -17.54 28.38 0.43
N SER A 5 -16.66 27.46 0.77
CA SER A 5 -15.25 27.47 0.30
C SER A 5 -15.16 27.30 -1.22
N SER A 6 -16.06 26.52 -1.84
CA SER A 6 -16.14 26.43 -3.30
C SER A 6 -16.52 27.77 -3.95
N ALA A 7 -17.40 28.55 -3.34
CA ALA A 7 -17.75 29.89 -3.84
C ALA A 7 -16.55 30.83 -3.84
N LEU A 8 -15.70 30.78 -2.82
CA LEU A 8 -14.45 31.55 -2.77
C LEU A 8 -13.50 31.13 -3.90
N LEU A 9 -13.27 29.83 -4.08
CA LEU A 9 -12.45 29.33 -5.20
C LEU A 9 -12.96 29.77 -6.57
N TRP A 10 -14.30 29.81 -6.75
CA TRP A 10 -14.89 30.25 -8.02
C TRP A 10 -14.66 31.75 -8.30
N LYS A 11 -14.71 32.57 -7.25
CA LYS A 11 -14.45 34.02 -7.38
C LYS A 11 -12.97 34.30 -7.64
N LYS A 12 -12.07 33.54 -7.00
CA LYS A 12 -10.63 33.86 -6.92
C LYS A 12 -9.77 33.12 -7.95
N ILE A 13 -10.18 31.92 -8.38
CA ILE A 13 -9.46 31.08 -9.34
C ILE A 13 -10.31 30.87 -10.60
N ARG A 14 -11.22 29.88 -10.61
CA ARG A 14 -12.15 29.61 -11.73
C ARG A 14 -13.41 28.88 -11.25
N LYS A 15 -14.49 28.98 -12.03
CA LYS A 15 -15.75 28.27 -11.79
C LYS A 15 -15.54 26.75 -11.89
N GLY A 16 -16.34 25.99 -11.16
CA GLY A 16 -16.37 24.53 -11.19
C GLY A 16 -15.43 23.85 -10.19
N LEU A 17 -14.62 24.61 -9.45
CA LEU A 17 -13.78 24.05 -8.38
C LEU A 17 -14.60 23.74 -7.13
N SER A 18 -14.12 22.81 -6.31
CA SER A 18 -14.73 22.48 -5.03
C SER A 18 -13.65 22.21 -3.97
N ALA A 19 -13.92 22.66 -2.74
CA ALA A 19 -13.10 22.38 -1.58
C ALA A 19 -13.96 21.67 -0.53
N GLY A 20 -14.00 20.35 -0.60
CA GLY A 20 -14.58 19.51 0.44
C GLY A 20 -13.47 19.08 1.41
N ARG A 21 -13.73 19.07 2.71
CA ARG A 21 -12.74 18.75 3.75
C ARG A 21 -11.86 17.53 3.37
N VAL A 22 -12.46 16.37 3.18
CA VAL A 22 -11.71 15.12 2.92
C VAL A 22 -11.02 15.12 1.55
N GLN A 23 -11.66 15.69 0.51
CA GLN A 23 -11.02 15.78 -0.81
C GLN A 23 -9.82 16.73 -0.82
N SER A 24 -9.90 17.84 -0.07
CA SER A 24 -8.78 18.80 0.04
C SER A 24 -7.60 18.17 0.77
N VAL A 25 -7.86 17.41 1.85
CA VAL A 25 -6.81 16.63 2.53
C VAL A 25 -6.21 15.56 1.63
N ALA A 26 -7.02 14.85 0.83
CA ALA A 26 -6.50 13.87 -0.13
C ALA A 26 -5.62 14.53 -1.20
N THR A 27 -5.98 15.71 -1.69
CA THR A 27 -5.14 16.49 -2.62
C THR A 27 -3.85 16.94 -1.94
N ARG A 28 -3.94 17.45 -0.70
CA ARG A 28 -2.78 17.85 0.11
C ARG A 28 -1.80 16.70 0.27
N LEU A 29 -2.25 15.48 0.57
CA LEU A 29 -1.36 14.31 0.68
C LEU A 29 -0.54 14.08 -0.60
N VAL A 30 -1.15 14.30 -1.77
CA VAL A 30 -0.44 14.16 -3.06
C VAL A 30 0.53 15.32 -3.28
N VAL A 31 0.15 16.56 -2.93
CA VAL A 31 1.02 17.74 -3.02
C VAL A 31 2.20 17.63 -2.06
N ASP A 32 1.97 17.26 -0.80
CA ASP A 32 3.01 17.08 0.20
C ASP A 32 4.02 16.01 -0.24
N ARG A 33 3.55 14.89 -0.82
CA ARG A 33 4.41 13.86 -1.39
C ARG A 33 5.27 14.38 -2.54
N GLU A 34 4.72 15.21 -3.40
CA GLU A 34 5.49 15.84 -4.49
C GLU A 34 6.54 16.82 -3.95
N ASN A 35 6.22 17.55 -2.86
CA ASN A 35 7.16 18.44 -2.19
C ASN A 35 8.28 17.63 -1.50
N GLU A 36 7.96 16.49 -0.85
CA GLU A 36 8.96 15.55 -0.32
C GLU A 36 9.92 15.06 -1.42
N ILE A 37 9.37 14.69 -2.59
CA ILE A 37 10.18 14.23 -3.73
C ILE A 37 11.10 15.34 -4.24
N ARG A 38 10.60 16.57 -4.37
CA ARG A 38 11.38 17.72 -4.85
C ARG A 38 12.47 18.16 -3.88
N ALA A 39 12.18 18.06 -2.58
CA ALA A 39 13.14 18.40 -1.53
C ALA A 39 14.14 17.27 -1.23
N PHE A 40 13.95 16.09 -1.80
CA PHE A 40 14.78 14.92 -1.53
C PHE A 40 16.20 15.12 -2.08
N VAL A 41 17.18 14.88 -1.23
CA VAL A 41 18.60 14.88 -1.61
C VAL A 41 19.11 13.45 -1.59
N PRO A 42 19.45 12.87 -2.76
CA PRO A 42 20.00 11.52 -2.81
C PRO A 42 21.28 11.40 -2.00
N GLN A 43 21.37 10.37 -1.17
CA GLN A 43 22.56 10.04 -0.41
C GLN A 43 23.24 8.84 -1.04
N GLU A 44 24.54 8.94 -1.27
CA GLU A 44 25.36 7.87 -1.78
C GLU A 44 25.55 6.78 -0.74
N TYR A 45 25.45 5.53 -1.17
CA TYR A 45 25.86 4.36 -0.41
C TYR A 45 26.37 3.27 -1.34
N TRP A 46 27.13 2.36 -0.78
CA TRP A 46 27.75 1.29 -1.53
C TRP A 46 27.35 -0.08 -0.99
N THR A 47 27.29 -1.07 -1.87
CA THR A 47 27.22 -2.48 -1.51
C THR A 47 28.48 -3.17 -1.96
N LEU A 48 28.92 -4.14 -1.16
CA LEU A 48 30.05 -4.99 -1.48
C LEU A 48 29.63 -6.45 -1.30
N ASP A 49 29.67 -7.19 -2.38
CA ASP A 49 29.33 -8.59 -2.43
C ASP A 49 30.59 -9.42 -2.71
N VAL A 50 30.64 -10.61 -2.16
CA VAL A 50 31.72 -11.55 -2.42
C VAL A 50 31.15 -12.87 -2.91
N ASN A 51 31.74 -13.40 -3.98
CA ASN A 51 31.44 -14.75 -4.46
C ASN A 51 32.37 -15.74 -3.76
N LEU A 52 31.81 -16.59 -2.92
CA LEU A 52 32.53 -17.57 -2.10
C LEU A 52 32.35 -18.98 -2.64
N ASN A 53 33.45 -19.71 -2.72
CA ASN A 53 33.49 -21.12 -3.07
C ASN A 53 33.94 -21.95 -1.86
N ARG A 54 33.45 -23.17 -1.74
CA ARG A 54 33.94 -24.13 -0.76
C ARG A 54 35.35 -24.58 -1.13
N ALA A 55 36.26 -24.56 -0.16
CA ALA A 55 37.61 -25.09 -0.40
C ALA A 55 37.59 -26.60 -0.66
N GLY A 56 38.01 -27.03 -1.83
CA GLY A 56 38.13 -28.44 -2.20
C GLY A 56 36.81 -29.20 -2.40
N LYS A 57 35.66 -28.52 -2.44
CA LYS A 57 34.34 -29.13 -2.63
C LYS A 57 33.48 -28.31 -3.55
N PRO A 58 32.49 -28.89 -4.26
CA PRO A 58 31.56 -28.13 -5.06
C PRO A 58 30.62 -27.29 -4.18
N GLY A 59 30.24 -26.12 -4.67
CA GLY A 59 29.28 -25.21 -4.03
C GLY A 59 29.84 -23.80 -3.97
N SER A 60 29.08 -22.86 -4.51
CA SER A 60 29.37 -21.42 -4.50
C SER A 60 28.13 -20.66 -4.06
N PHE A 61 28.32 -19.48 -3.48
CA PHE A 61 27.25 -18.57 -3.10
C PHE A 61 27.79 -17.15 -3.02
N THR A 62 26.87 -16.17 -3.12
CA THR A 62 27.19 -14.77 -2.90
C THR A 62 26.88 -14.38 -1.47
N ALA A 63 27.79 -13.68 -0.81
CA ALA A 63 27.57 -13.13 0.52
C ALA A 63 27.75 -11.60 0.47
N HIS A 64 26.90 -10.90 1.20
CA HIS A 64 26.83 -9.44 1.26
C HIS A 64 27.59 -8.94 2.48
N TYR A 65 28.36 -7.87 2.30
CA TYR A 65 29.06 -7.22 3.41
C TYR A 65 28.09 -6.77 4.49
N TYR A 66 28.39 -7.13 5.73
CA TYR A 66 27.58 -6.75 6.89
C TYR A 66 28.26 -5.69 7.74
N GLY A 67 29.54 -5.83 8.01
CA GLY A 67 30.28 -4.90 8.85
C GLY A 67 31.55 -5.49 9.48
N ASP A 68 32.03 -4.85 10.56
CA ASP A 68 33.30 -5.13 11.23
C ASP A 68 33.17 -5.04 12.77
N PRO A 69 32.86 -6.05 13.51
CA PRO A 69 31.83 -7.10 13.26
C PRO A 69 30.40 -6.57 13.42
N GLN A 70 30.24 -5.31 13.85
CA GLN A 70 28.94 -4.63 13.91
C GLN A 70 28.51 -4.20 12.53
N LYS A 71 27.20 -4.01 12.33
CA LYS A 71 26.68 -3.49 11.06
C LYS A 71 27.32 -2.16 10.72
N ARG A 72 27.91 -2.07 9.53
CA ARG A 72 28.56 -0.85 9.00
C ARG A 72 28.03 -0.57 7.61
N GLU A 73 27.61 0.65 7.38
CA GLU A 73 27.22 1.14 6.05
C GLU A 73 28.47 1.69 5.34
N LEU A 74 28.58 1.38 4.06
CA LEU A 74 29.62 1.90 3.18
C LEU A 74 29.06 3.14 2.50
N THR A 75 29.61 4.31 2.82
CA THR A 75 29.08 5.61 2.37
C THR A 75 29.88 6.22 1.24
N SER A 76 31.03 5.63 0.88
CA SER A 76 31.92 6.10 -0.16
C SER A 76 32.69 4.96 -0.82
N GLU A 77 33.22 5.19 -2.01
CA GLU A 77 34.14 4.24 -2.67
C GLU A 77 35.41 3.99 -1.82
N GLN A 78 35.85 4.98 -1.07
CA GLN A 78 37.00 4.85 -0.18
C GLN A 78 36.74 3.89 0.99
N ASP A 79 35.50 3.87 1.52
CA ASP A 79 35.11 2.86 2.51
C ASP A 79 35.20 1.44 1.94
N VAL A 80 34.70 1.25 0.72
CA VAL A 80 34.76 -0.05 0.03
C VAL A 80 36.19 -0.47 -0.21
N GLN A 81 37.05 0.45 -0.71
CA GLN A 81 38.43 0.16 -0.96
C GLN A 81 39.18 -0.20 0.33
N SER A 82 38.94 0.51 1.43
CA SER A 82 39.51 0.21 2.72
C SER A 82 39.18 -1.20 3.22
N VAL A 83 37.92 -1.65 2.96
CA VAL A 83 37.50 -3.03 3.27
C VAL A 83 38.23 -4.00 2.37
N LEU A 84 38.29 -3.77 1.05
CA LEU A 84 38.96 -4.66 0.09
C LEU A 84 40.45 -4.82 0.41
N ASP A 85 41.13 -3.73 0.76
CA ASP A 85 42.56 -3.74 1.17
C ASP A 85 42.79 -4.58 2.43
N ALA A 86 41.84 -4.52 3.38
CA ALA A 86 41.89 -5.33 4.61
C ALA A 86 41.59 -6.82 4.38
N LEU A 87 40.90 -7.17 3.30
CA LEU A 87 40.59 -8.56 2.92
C LEU A 87 41.72 -9.21 2.13
N GLU A 88 42.64 -8.43 1.57
CA GLU A 88 43.70 -8.96 0.70
C GLU A 88 44.59 -9.96 1.43
N GLY A 89 44.77 -11.14 0.85
CA GLY A 89 45.59 -12.21 1.42
C GLY A 89 45.02 -12.91 2.66
N GLN A 90 43.86 -12.51 3.15
CA GLN A 90 43.24 -13.11 4.32
C GLN A 90 42.30 -14.26 3.93
N PRO A 91 42.26 -15.34 4.73
CA PRO A 91 41.38 -16.47 4.48
C PRO A 91 39.93 -16.15 4.89
N PHE A 92 38.98 -16.60 4.09
CA PHE A 92 37.58 -16.65 4.46
C PHE A 92 37.23 -17.92 5.19
N SER A 93 36.43 -17.84 6.22
CA SER A 93 35.87 -19.01 6.92
C SER A 93 34.42 -18.77 7.33
N VAL A 94 33.67 -19.86 7.44
CA VAL A 94 32.31 -19.84 7.98
C VAL A 94 32.38 -19.63 9.49
N THR A 95 31.82 -18.55 10.01
CA THR A 95 31.76 -18.28 11.45
C THR A 95 30.43 -18.71 12.07
N GLY A 96 29.37 -18.79 11.28
CA GLY A 96 28.07 -19.19 11.77
C GLY A 96 27.16 -19.73 10.69
N VAL A 97 26.36 -20.73 11.04
CA VAL A 97 25.27 -21.22 10.22
C VAL A 97 24.03 -21.32 11.10
N LYS A 98 23.00 -20.53 10.75
CA LYS A 98 21.74 -20.52 11.48
C LYS A 98 20.62 -21.05 10.58
N LYS A 99 20.00 -22.15 10.98
CA LYS A 99 18.80 -22.69 10.35
C LYS A 99 17.58 -22.35 11.22
N SER A 100 16.53 -21.84 10.65
CA SER A 100 15.31 -21.45 11.36
C SER A 100 14.08 -21.65 10.48
N GLU A 101 12.91 -21.75 11.09
CA GLU A 101 11.63 -21.77 10.38
C GLU A 101 10.96 -20.39 10.49
N LYS A 102 10.57 -19.83 9.36
CA LYS A 102 9.80 -18.59 9.30
C LYS A 102 8.36 -18.91 8.93
N LYS A 103 7.42 -18.37 9.71
CA LYS A 103 5.97 -18.48 9.46
C LYS A 103 5.46 -17.19 8.81
N ARG A 104 4.70 -17.35 7.74
CA ARG A 104 3.95 -16.24 7.13
C ARG A 104 2.46 -16.49 7.36
N THR A 105 1.80 -15.59 8.05
CA THR A 105 0.37 -15.67 8.35
C THR A 105 -0.47 -15.10 7.22
N PRO A 106 -1.66 -15.66 6.93
CA PRO A 106 -2.57 -15.07 5.96
C PRO A 106 -3.10 -13.71 6.44
N ALA A 107 -3.33 -12.83 5.50
CA ALA A 107 -3.97 -11.56 5.77
C ALA A 107 -5.49 -11.75 6.02
N PRO A 108 -6.14 -10.81 6.73
CA PRO A 108 -7.59 -10.83 6.98
C PRO A 108 -8.42 -10.85 5.70
N PRO A 109 -9.70 -11.24 5.76
CA PRO A 109 -10.62 -11.01 4.65
C PRO A 109 -10.69 -9.52 4.32
N PHE A 110 -11.25 -9.20 3.16
CA PHE A 110 -11.30 -7.82 2.72
C PHE A 110 -12.23 -6.95 3.57
N ILE A 111 -11.78 -5.74 3.78
CA ILE A 111 -12.60 -4.56 4.05
C ILE A 111 -12.57 -3.67 2.80
N THR A 112 -13.38 -2.61 2.75
CA THR A 112 -13.50 -1.75 1.56
C THR A 112 -12.16 -1.23 1.06
N SER A 113 -11.33 -0.70 1.95
CA SER A 113 -10.01 -0.13 1.60
C SER A 113 -9.06 -1.18 1.02
N THR A 114 -8.95 -2.35 1.65
CA THR A 114 -8.06 -3.42 1.19
C THR A 114 -8.55 -4.07 -0.11
N LEU A 115 -9.87 -4.16 -0.32
CA LEU A 115 -10.44 -4.60 -1.60
C LEU A 115 -10.07 -3.65 -2.73
N GLN A 116 -10.22 -2.34 -2.53
CA GLN A 116 -9.85 -1.33 -3.52
C GLN A 116 -8.36 -1.36 -3.84
N GLN A 117 -7.50 -1.53 -2.83
CA GLN A 117 -6.06 -1.65 -3.00
C GLN A 117 -5.68 -2.87 -3.83
N GLU A 118 -6.18 -4.05 -3.47
CA GLU A 118 -5.83 -5.29 -4.18
C GLU A 118 -6.44 -5.37 -5.58
N ALA A 119 -7.66 -4.86 -5.77
CA ALA A 119 -8.26 -4.75 -7.09
C ALA A 119 -7.45 -3.80 -8.01
N SER A 120 -6.92 -2.71 -7.46
CA SER A 120 -6.04 -1.81 -8.21
C SER A 120 -4.73 -2.50 -8.60
N ARG A 121 -4.07 -3.19 -7.66
CA ARG A 121 -2.78 -3.86 -7.89
C ARG A 121 -2.88 -5.04 -8.85
N LYS A 122 -3.83 -5.94 -8.59
CA LYS A 122 -3.95 -7.24 -9.31
C LYS A 122 -4.83 -7.20 -10.53
N LEU A 123 -5.88 -6.40 -10.51
CA LEU A 123 -6.88 -6.36 -11.57
C LEU A 123 -6.78 -5.10 -12.43
N ASN A 124 -5.97 -4.13 -12.03
CA ASN A 124 -5.85 -2.81 -12.64
C ASN A 124 -7.20 -2.06 -12.71
N MET A 125 -8.02 -2.23 -11.64
CA MET A 125 -9.31 -1.56 -11.49
C MET A 125 -9.16 -0.32 -10.62
N THR A 126 -9.77 0.80 -11.03
CA THR A 126 -9.85 1.98 -10.16
C THR A 126 -10.74 1.71 -8.95
N PRO A 127 -10.57 2.42 -7.81
CA PRO A 127 -11.46 2.26 -6.65
C PRO A 127 -12.94 2.43 -7.02
N ARG A 128 -13.27 3.40 -7.87
CA ARG A 128 -14.64 3.63 -8.36
C ARG A 128 -15.18 2.43 -9.15
N ARG A 129 -14.37 1.87 -10.06
CA ARG A 129 -14.76 0.68 -10.84
C ARG A 129 -14.94 -0.53 -9.95
N THR A 130 -14.03 -0.75 -9.01
CA THR A 130 -14.10 -1.83 -8.02
C THR A 130 -15.40 -1.78 -7.24
N MET A 131 -15.76 -0.60 -6.70
CA MET A 131 -16.99 -0.45 -5.92
C MET A 131 -18.26 -0.63 -6.76
N MET A 132 -18.24 -0.21 -8.03
CA MET A 132 -19.38 -0.41 -8.92
C MET A 132 -19.61 -1.90 -9.19
N ILE A 133 -18.56 -2.67 -9.45
CA ILE A 133 -18.68 -4.11 -9.69
C ILE A 133 -19.04 -4.86 -8.40
N ALA A 134 -18.44 -4.47 -7.26
CA ALA A 134 -18.78 -5.04 -5.96
C ALA A 134 -20.26 -4.82 -5.62
N GLN A 135 -20.82 -3.65 -5.96
CA GLN A 135 -22.25 -3.37 -5.80
C GLN A 135 -23.11 -4.34 -6.61
N GLN A 136 -22.76 -4.61 -7.86
CA GLN A 136 -23.47 -5.58 -8.70
C GLN A 136 -23.42 -6.99 -8.12
N LEU A 137 -22.25 -7.43 -7.65
CA LEU A 137 -22.07 -8.74 -7.02
C LEU A 137 -22.87 -8.87 -5.71
N TYR A 138 -23.06 -7.79 -5.00
CA TYR A 138 -23.83 -7.74 -3.76
C TYR A 138 -25.35 -7.74 -4.04
N GLU A 139 -25.82 -6.90 -4.97
CA GLU A 139 -27.26 -6.74 -5.27
C GLU A 139 -27.86 -7.97 -5.93
N GLY A 140 -27.04 -8.74 -6.63
CA GLY A 140 -27.41 -9.98 -7.27
C GLY A 140 -27.04 -10.04 -8.74
N VAL A 141 -26.62 -11.22 -9.14
CA VAL A 141 -26.37 -11.61 -10.54
C VAL A 141 -27.12 -12.90 -10.83
N GLU A 142 -27.56 -13.06 -12.06
CA GLU A 142 -28.22 -14.28 -12.48
C GLU A 142 -27.22 -15.43 -12.53
N ILE A 143 -27.46 -16.47 -11.72
CA ILE A 143 -26.65 -17.68 -11.66
C ILE A 143 -27.47 -18.84 -12.20
N SER A 144 -26.93 -19.55 -13.18
CA SER A 144 -27.59 -20.68 -13.83
C SER A 144 -28.03 -21.75 -12.81
N GLY A 145 -29.31 -21.99 -12.75
CA GLY A 145 -29.93 -22.97 -11.83
C GLY A 145 -30.28 -22.41 -10.45
N GLU A 146 -29.85 -21.22 -10.08
CA GLU A 146 -30.12 -20.61 -8.76
C GLU A 146 -30.91 -19.29 -8.84
N GLY A 147 -31.04 -18.68 -10.05
CA GLY A 147 -31.66 -17.37 -10.23
C GLY A 147 -30.78 -16.22 -9.77
N SER A 148 -31.38 -15.12 -9.34
CA SER A 148 -30.65 -13.93 -8.92
C SER A 148 -30.04 -14.11 -7.52
N VAL A 149 -28.71 -14.11 -7.43
CA VAL A 149 -27.96 -14.39 -6.20
C VAL A 149 -26.97 -13.26 -5.89
N GLY A 150 -27.02 -12.72 -4.67
CA GLY A 150 -25.97 -11.86 -4.15
C GLY A 150 -24.74 -12.70 -3.80
N LEU A 151 -23.65 -12.54 -4.55
CA LEU A 151 -22.46 -13.37 -4.43
C LEU A 151 -21.53 -12.97 -3.29
N ILE A 152 -21.63 -11.75 -2.77
CA ILE A 152 -20.74 -11.23 -1.70
C ILE A 152 -21.55 -10.55 -0.59
N THR A 153 -20.97 -10.44 0.58
CA THR A 153 -21.47 -9.61 1.68
C THR A 153 -21.37 -8.13 1.33
N TYR A 154 -21.99 -7.27 2.16
CA TYR A 154 -21.98 -5.82 1.93
C TYR A 154 -20.57 -5.25 1.81
N MET A 155 -20.28 -4.56 0.73
CA MET A 155 -18.94 -4.14 0.33
C MET A 155 -18.46 -2.82 0.94
N ARG A 156 -19.32 -2.06 1.65
CA ARG A 156 -18.92 -0.83 2.33
C ARG A 156 -18.79 -1.10 3.82
N THR A 157 -17.67 -1.68 4.21
CA THR A 157 -17.40 -2.11 5.58
C THR A 157 -15.93 -1.95 5.93
N ASP A 158 -15.66 -1.65 7.18
CA ASP A 158 -14.35 -1.73 7.82
C ASP A 158 -14.27 -2.86 8.86
N SER A 159 -15.33 -3.65 8.97
CA SER A 159 -15.43 -4.80 9.87
C SER A 159 -14.64 -5.99 9.32
N LEU A 160 -13.95 -6.68 10.22
CA LEU A 160 -13.28 -7.96 9.96
C LEU A 160 -14.06 -9.15 10.53
N ARG A 161 -15.27 -8.91 11.04
CA ARG A 161 -16.12 -9.95 11.59
C ARG A 161 -16.53 -10.97 10.52
N ILE A 162 -16.61 -12.21 10.90
CA ILE A 162 -17.06 -13.32 10.06
C ILE A 162 -18.08 -14.10 10.89
N SER A 163 -19.22 -14.49 10.31
CA SER A 163 -20.21 -15.33 11.00
C SER A 163 -19.66 -16.74 11.26
N GLU A 164 -20.14 -17.39 12.30
CA GLU A 164 -19.72 -18.76 12.65
C GLU A 164 -20.07 -19.77 11.51
N GLU A 165 -21.19 -19.56 10.83
CA GLU A 165 -21.59 -20.36 9.69
C GLU A 165 -20.56 -20.24 8.53
N ALA A 166 -20.12 -19.02 8.23
CA ALA A 166 -19.14 -18.78 7.18
C ALA A 166 -17.74 -19.34 7.55
N LEU A 167 -17.37 -19.28 8.83
CA LEU A 167 -16.14 -19.90 9.31
C LEU A 167 -16.18 -21.42 9.15
N ALA A 168 -17.28 -22.05 9.52
CA ALA A 168 -17.48 -23.49 9.37
C ALA A 168 -17.43 -23.91 7.89
N ALA A 169 -18.21 -23.22 7.02
CA ALA A 169 -18.24 -23.48 5.59
C ALA A 169 -16.86 -23.30 4.92
N ALA A 170 -16.10 -22.28 5.31
CA ALA A 170 -14.73 -22.10 4.83
C ALA A 170 -13.82 -23.27 5.24
N GLY A 171 -13.93 -23.74 6.50
CA GLY A 171 -13.17 -24.88 6.98
C GLY A 171 -13.47 -26.17 6.21
N ASP A 172 -14.73 -26.42 5.91
CA ASP A 172 -15.17 -27.58 5.11
C ASP A 172 -14.67 -27.48 3.66
N ALA A 173 -14.79 -26.33 3.05
CA ALA A 173 -14.30 -26.08 1.70
C ALA A 173 -12.77 -26.24 1.60
N ILE A 174 -12.01 -25.76 2.60
CA ILE A 174 -10.55 -25.91 2.63
C ILE A 174 -10.16 -27.37 2.77
N ARG A 175 -10.75 -28.10 3.73
CA ARG A 175 -10.46 -29.52 3.93
C ARG A 175 -10.78 -30.38 2.71
N SER A 176 -11.93 -30.12 2.10
CA SER A 176 -12.37 -30.86 0.92
C SER A 176 -11.50 -30.61 -0.31
N ARG A 177 -11.11 -29.35 -0.57
CA ARG A 177 -10.44 -28.96 -1.81
C ARG A 177 -8.92 -28.99 -1.74
N TYR A 178 -8.33 -28.67 -0.56
CA TYR A 178 -6.89 -28.55 -0.38
C TYR A 178 -6.31 -29.60 0.57
N GLY A 179 -7.13 -30.25 1.35
CA GLY A 179 -6.72 -31.26 2.32
C GLY A 179 -6.61 -30.76 3.75
N ALA A 180 -6.58 -31.70 4.70
CA ALA A 180 -6.61 -31.40 6.13
C ALA A 180 -5.43 -30.56 6.62
N ALA A 181 -4.25 -30.65 6.00
CA ALA A 181 -3.07 -29.89 6.39
C ALA A 181 -3.23 -28.36 6.17
N TYR A 182 -4.16 -27.95 5.29
CA TYR A 182 -4.40 -26.55 4.97
C TYR A 182 -5.39 -25.84 5.90
N TYR A 183 -5.99 -26.56 6.86
CA TYR A 183 -6.92 -26.00 7.83
C TYR A 183 -6.62 -26.54 9.23
N ALA A 184 -6.53 -25.64 10.22
CA ALA A 184 -6.35 -26.04 11.62
C ALA A 184 -7.62 -25.70 12.42
N GLU A 185 -7.92 -24.42 12.57
CA GLU A 185 -9.03 -23.90 13.35
C GLU A 185 -9.57 -22.60 12.71
N PRO A 186 -10.79 -22.16 13.04
CA PRO A 186 -11.32 -20.90 12.54
C PRO A 186 -10.47 -19.72 13.00
N ARG A 187 -10.05 -18.87 12.05
CA ARG A 187 -9.34 -17.63 12.39
C ARG A 187 -10.32 -16.48 12.57
N ARG A 188 -10.25 -15.88 13.75
CA ARG A 188 -10.98 -14.66 14.07
C ARG A 188 -10.03 -13.48 14.09
N TYR A 189 -10.39 -12.42 13.39
CA TYR A 189 -9.60 -11.21 13.29
C TYR A 189 -10.18 -10.14 14.21
N LYS A 190 -9.32 -9.43 14.93
CA LYS A 190 -9.77 -8.33 15.79
C LYS A 190 -10.14 -7.13 14.93
N PRO A 191 -11.32 -6.52 15.13
CA PRO A 191 -11.66 -5.28 14.46
C PRO A 191 -10.68 -4.16 14.88
N LYS A 192 -10.48 -3.17 14.02
CA LYS A 192 -9.84 -1.93 14.41
C LYS A 192 -10.76 -1.22 15.43
N SER A 193 -10.19 -0.47 16.37
CA SER A 193 -10.98 0.32 17.31
C SER A 193 -11.84 1.32 16.51
N GLY A 194 -13.16 1.32 16.75
CA GLY A 194 -14.12 2.18 16.05
C GLY A 194 -14.76 1.58 14.79
N ALA A 195 -14.44 0.33 14.43
CA ALA A 195 -15.14 -0.35 13.35
C ALA A 195 -16.63 -0.59 13.69
N GLN A 196 -17.51 -0.42 12.70
CA GLN A 196 -18.93 -0.70 12.85
C GLN A 196 -19.17 -2.20 12.98
N ASP A 197 -19.50 -2.67 14.19
CA ASP A 197 -19.74 -4.09 14.47
C ASP A 197 -20.99 -4.68 13.79
N ALA A 198 -21.83 -3.83 13.18
CA ALA A 198 -23.06 -4.27 12.50
C ALA A 198 -22.81 -5.04 11.20
N HIS A 199 -21.67 -4.82 10.55
CA HIS A 199 -21.34 -5.45 9.27
C HIS A 199 -20.34 -6.60 9.45
N GLU A 200 -20.24 -7.42 8.41
CA GLU A 200 -19.19 -8.43 8.26
C GLU A 200 -18.09 -7.94 7.31
N ALA A 201 -16.96 -8.66 7.28
CA ALA A 201 -15.95 -8.53 6.25
C ALA A 201 -16.51 -8.86 4.87
N ILE A 202 -15.87 -8.36 3.82
CA ILE A 202 -16.25 -8.68 2.43
C ILE A 202 -15.80 -10.10 2.12
N ARG A 203 -16.75 -10.98 1.90
CA ARG A 203 -16.55 -12.40 1.64
C ARG A 203 -17.62 -12.93 0.68
N PRO A 204 -17.45 -14.12 0.09
CA PRO A 204 -18.55 -14.78 -0.62
C PRO A 204 -19.72 -15.05 0.34
N SER A 205 -20.94 -14.82 -0.12
CA SER A 205 -22.17 -15.14 0.61
C SER A 205 -22.32 -16.67 0.79
N ASN A 206 -21.97 -17.41 -0.25
CA ASN A 206 -21.94 -18.87 -0.26
C ASN A 206 -20.57 -19.35 -0.78
N VAL A 207 -19.79 -19.99 0.10
CA VAL A 207 -18.45 -20.50 -0.23
C VAL A 207 -18.48 -21.62 -1.27
N ALA A 208 -19.60 -22.36 -1.37
CA ALA A 208 -19.76 -23.44 -2.35
C ALA A 208 -19.91 -22.95 -3.80
N LEU A 209 -20.23 -21.68 -4.00
CA LEU A 209 -20.19 -21.04 -5.32
C LEU A 209 -18.74 -20.69 -5.68
N TYR A 210 -17.96 -21.68 -6.04
CA TYR A 210 -16.57 -21.50 -6.46
C TYR A 210 -16.48 -20.59 -7.68
N PRO A 211 -15.44 -19.76 -7.79
CA PRO A 211 -15.30 -18.87 -8.95
C PRO A 211 -15.43 -19.57 -10.28
N GLU A 212 -14.85 -20.76 -10.42
CA GLU A 212 -14.89 -21.56 -11.66
C GLU A 212 -16.31 -22.07 -11.99
N ALA A 213 -17.16 -22.26 -10.98
CA ALA A 213 -18.54 -22.74 -11.19
C ALA A 213 -19.47 -21.65 -11.73
N VAL A 214 -19.20 -20.39 -11.40
CA VAL A 214 -20.02 -19.23 -11.80
C VAL A 214 -19.39 -18.37 -12.90
N GLU A 215 -18.25 -18.79 -13.45
CA GLU A 215 -17.48 -18.02 -14.43
C GLU A 215 -18.30 -17.63 -15.67
N HIS A 216 -19.11 -18.55 -16.18
CA HIS A 216 -19.91 -18.36 -17.40
C HIS A 216 -21.16 -17.49 -17.19
N ASP A 217 -21.58 -17.30 -15.95
CA ASP A 217 -22.71 -16.43 -15.60
C ASP A 217 -22.25 -14.98 -15.34
N LEU A 218 -20.94 -14.74 -15.21
CA LEU A 218 -20.37 -13.48 -14.84
C LEU A 218 -19.67 -12.77 -16.02
N THR A 219 -19.74 -11.45 -16.03
CA THR A 219 -18.83 -10.68 -16.88
C THR A 219 -17.39 -10.90 -16.44
N LYS A 220 -16.43 -10.70 -17.34
CA LYS A 220 -15.00 -10.86 -17.06
C LYS A 220 -14.53 -10.07 -15.83
N GLU A 221 -15.06 -8.86 -15.63
CA GLU A 221 -14.70 -8.04 -14.47
C GLU A 221 -15.34 -8.52 -13.18
N GLN A 222 -16.63 -8.92 -13.23
CA GLN A 222 -17.32 -9.54 -12.10
C GLN A 222 -16.62 -10.82 -11.66
N TYR A 223 -16.29 -11.70 -12.59
CA TYR A 223 -15.54 -12.92 -12.31
C TYR A 223 -14.19 -12.66 -11.64
N ARG A 224 -13.39 -11.74 -12.21
CA ARG A 224 -12.07 -11.41 -11.64
C ARG A 224 -12.18 -10.84 -10.22
N LEU A 225 -13.14 -9.97 -9.97
CA LEU A 225 -13.35 -9.38 -8.65
C LEU A 225 -13.90 -10.42 -7.66
N TYR A 226 -14.87 -11.24 -8.09
CA TYR A 226 -15.40 -12.32 -7.26
C TYR A 226 -14.31 -13.34 -6.90
N LYS A 227 -13.51 -13.77 -7.87
CA LYS A 227 -12.37 -14.66 -7.63
C LYS A 227 -11.36 -14.08 -6.65
N LEU A 228 -11.07 -12.78 -6.73
CA LEU A 228 -10.19 -12.08 -5.79
C LEU A 228 -10.77 -12.14 -4.37
N ILE A 229 -12.06 -11.83 -4.20
CA ILE A 229 -12.75 -11.85 -2.91
C ILE A 229 -12.80 -13.26 -2.33
N TRP A 230 -13.20 -14.23 -3.13
CA TRP A 230 -13.30 -15.63 -2.74
C TRP A 230 -11.94 -16.19 -2.30
N SER A 231 -10.91 -15.99 -3.12
CA SER A 231 -9.55 -16.47 -2.84
C SER A 231 -8.98 -15.84 -1.56
N ARG A 232 -9.18 -14.56 -1.34
CA ARG A 232 -8.73 -13.86 -0.13
C ARG A 232 -9.43 -14.38 1.11
N PHE A 233 -10.75 -14.58 1.04
CA PHE A 233 -11.52 -15.10 2.15
C PHE A 233 -11.08 -16.51 2.54
N ILE A 234 -10.97 -17.42 1.59
CA ILE A 234 -10.51 -18.79 1.84
C ILE A 234 -9.08 -18.79 2.37
N ALA A 235 -8.17 -18.06 1.74
CA ALA A 235 -6.79 -17.92 2.20
C ALA A 235 -6.71 -17.41 3.65
N SER A 236 -7.60 -16.49 4.05
CA SER A 236 -7.65 -15.95 5.40
C SER A 236 -7.91 -17.02 6.47
N GLN A 237 -8.56 -18.14 6.10
CA GLN A 237 -8.90 -19.24 6.99
C GLN A 237 -7.91 -20.41 6.89
N MET A 238 -6.94 -20.37 5.98
CA MET A 238 -5.94 -21.43 5.79
C MET A 238 -4.80 -21.33 6.82
N THR A 239 -4.04 -22.42 6.92
CA THR A 239 -2.83 -22.50 7.72
C THR A 239 -1.74 -21.57 7.18
N ASN A 240 -0.76 -21.26 8.04
CA ASN A 240 0.39 -20.43 7.68
C ASN A 240 1.23 -21.09 6.58
N ALA A 241 1.84 -20.29 5.74
CA ALA A 241 2.95 -20.72 4.91
C ALA A 241 4.21 -20.85 5.79
N LEU A 242 4.99 -21.91 5.57
CA LEU A 242 6.22 -22.21 6.30
C LEU A 242 7.41 -22.13 5.34
N TYR A 243 8.47 -21.53 5.80
CA TYR A 243 9.72 -21.40 5.07
C TYR A 243 10.88 -21.85 5.93
N ASP A 244 11.77 -22.65 5.37
CA ASP A 244 13.07 -22.90 5.96
C ASP A 244 14.02 -21.78 5.56
N VAL A 245 14.64 -21.15 6.53
CA VAL A 245 15.58 -20.04 6.34
C VAL A 245 16.96 -20.50 6.80
N THR A 246 17.93 -20.45 5.91
CA THR A 246 19.34 -20.68 6.21
C THR A 246 20.07 -19.34 6.08
N ALA A 247 20.76 -18.95 7.14
CA ALA A 247 21.64 -17.77 7.15
C ALA A 247 23.06 -18.25 7.44
N ILE A 248 24.01 -17.84 6.60
CA ILE A 248 25.44 -18.14 6.73
C ILE A 248 26.16 -16.83 7.03
N GLU A 249 27.03 -16.86 8.02
CA GLU A 249 28.01 -15.81 8.26
C GLU A 249 29.38 -16.32 7.87
N ALA A 250 30.08 -15.58 7.01
CA ALA A 250 31.47 -15.81 6.65
C ALA A 250 32.30 -14.61 7.09
N ALA A 251 33.44 -14.86 7.67
CA ALA A 251 34.37 -13.80 8.07
C ALA A 251 35.70 -13.91 7.33
N CYS A 252 36.29 -12.74 7.13
CA CYS A 252 37.65 -12.56 6.65
C CYS A 252 38.30 -11.48 7.54
N GLY A 253 39.25 -11.86 8.39
CA GLY A 253 39.72 -10.99 9.46
C GLY A 253 38.58 -10.61 10.42
N SER A 254 38.38 -9.29 10.63
CA SER A 254 37.25 -8.75 11.42
C SER A 254 35.99 -8.53 10.59
N HIS A 255 36.07 -8.58 9.27
CA HIS A 255 34.97 -8.29 8.36
C HIS A 255 34.01 -9.47 8.20
N VAL A 256 32.74 -9.20 8.33
CA VAL A 256 31.65 -10.19 8.28
C VAL A 256 30.81 -10.00 7.02
N PHE A 257 30.53 -11.12 6.35
CA PHE A 257 29.64 -11.19 5.20
C PHE A 257 28.48 -12.14 5.51
N ARG A 258 27.30 -11.84 5.03
CA ARG A 258 26.09 -12.63 5.28
C ARG A 258 25.44 -13.07 3.97
N ALA A 259 25.00 -14.31 3.95
CA ALA A 259 24.13 -14.84 2.92
C ALA A 259 22.90 -15.47 3.57
N THR A 260 21.74 -15.22 3.00
CA THR A 260 20.47 -15.75 3.49
C THR A 260 19.70 -16.37 2.35
N HIS A 261 19.22 -17.59 2.53
CA HIS A 261 18.34 -18.25 1.57
C HIS A 261 17.06 -18.72 2.27
N GLN A 262 15.93 -18.52 1.59
CA GLN A 262 14.63 -18.94 2.08
C GLN A 262 14.00 -19.89 1.05
N SER A 263 13.67 -21.11 1.47
CA SER A 263 12.94 -22.09 0.66
C SER A 263 11.55 -22.35 1.24
N MET A 264 10.57 -22.55 0.38
CA MET A 264 9.22 -22.88 0.81
C MET A 264 9.18 -24.34 1.30
N LYS A 265 8.80 -24.54 2.57
CA LYS A 265 8.59 -25.84 3.19
C LYS A 265 7.14 -26.31 3.06
N PHE A 266 6.20 -25.39 3.24
CA PHE A 266 4.77 -25.65 3.11
C PHE A 266 4.06 -24.39 2.62
N SER A 267 3.26 -24.50 1.55
CA SER A 267 2.63 -23.35 0.91
C SER A 267 1.55 -22.69 1.77
N GLY A 268 0.81 -23.47 2.59
CA GLY A 268 -0.29 -22.92 3.37
C GLY A 268 -1.23 -22.07 2.52
N PHE A 269 -1.61 -20.89 3.01
CA PHE A 269 -2.53 -19.98 2.30
C PHE A 269 -1.99 -19.46 0.96
N THR A 270 -0.65 -19.45 0.75
CA THR A 270 -0.06 -18.97 -0.51
C THR A 270 -0.36 -19.89 -1.69
N ALA A 271 -0.89 -21.10 -1.45
CA ALA A 271 -1.39 -21.96 -2.51
C ALA A 271 -2.55 -21.35 -3.30
N ILE A 272 -3.28 -20.39 -2.71
CA ILE A 272 -4.44 -19.75 -3.36
C ILE A 272 -4.25 -18.25 -3.54
N TYR A 273 -3.59 -17.60 -2.61
CA TYR A 273 -3.58 -16.16 -2.55
C TYR A 273 -2.27 -15.59 -1.98
N GLU A 274 -1.72 -14.65 -2.70
CA GLU A 274 -0.67 -13.77 -2.22
C GLU A 274 -1.10 -12.31 -2.41
N GLU A 275 -0.73 -11.44 -1.48
CA GLU A 275 -1.01 -10.00 -1.60
C GLU A 275 -0.22 -9.36 -2.73
N GLY A 276 -0.87 -8.45 -3.45
CA GLY A 276 -0.18 -7.58 -4.41
C GLY A 276 0.75 -6.60 -3.69
N ARG A 277 1.87 -6.27 -4.33
CA ARG A 277 2.82 -5.26 -3.86
C ARG A 277 2.84 -4.07 -4.81
N ASP A 278 3.17 -2.89 -4.29
CA ASP A 278 3.38 -1.69 -5.11
C ASP A 278 4.81 -1.62 -5.66
N ASP A 279 5.75 -2.38 -5.06
CA ASP A 279 7.17 -2.42 -5.39
C ASP A 279 7.57 -3.77 -5.99
N GLU A 280 8.70 -3.79 -6.73
CA GLU A 280 9.27 -5.01 -7.29
C GLU A 280 9.66 -5.99 -6.18
N GLN A 281 9.54 -7.28 -6.48
CA GLN A 281 9.98 -8.32 -5.54
C GLN A 281 11.50 -8.33 -5.44
N GLU A 282 12.02 -8.38 -4.22
CA GLU A 282 13.42 -8.74 -3.98
C GLU A 282 13.72 -10.08 -4.64
N LYS A 283 14.80 -10.14 -5.41
CA LYS A 283 15.29 -11.41 -5.97
C LYS A 283 15.66 -12.32 -4.80
N LEU A 284 15.13 -13.51 -4.80
CA LEU A 284 15.56 -14.55 -3.87
C LEU A 284 16.99 -14.97 -4.23
N ASP A 285 17.87 -14.96 -3.23
CA ASP A 285 19.23 -15.44 -3.39
C ASP A 285 19.25 -16.92 -3.77
N SER A 286 20.29 -17.31 -4.50
CA SER A 286 20.50 -18.70 -4.92
C SER A 286 20.56 -19.65 -3.72
N PRO A 287 20.21 -20.94 -3.90
CA PRO A 287 20.33 -21.92 -2.83
C PRO A 287 21.73 -21.94 -2.23
N LEU A 288 21.82 -21.93 -0.90
CA LEU A 288 23.08 -21.98 -0.19
C LEU A 288 23.56 -23.44 -0.03
N PRO A 289 24.89 -23.69 -0.18
CA PRO A 289 25.46 -25.00 0.08
C PRO A 289 25.35 -25.36 1.57
N ASP A 290 25.33 -26.66 1.89
CA ASP A 290 25.36 -27.12 3.28
C ASP A 290 26.79 -26.96 3.83
N LEU A 291 26.94 -25.97 4.73
CA LEU A 291 28.21 -25.56 5.32
C LEU A 291 28.20 -25.78 6.82
N ALA A 292 29.38 -25.93 7.38
CA ALA A 292 29.59 -26.02 8.84
C ALA A 292 30.48 -24.85 9.33
N PRO A 293 30.30 -24.40 10.59
CA PRO A 293 31.22 -23.43 11.20
C PRO A 293 32.66 -23.93 11.18
N GLY A 294 33.62 -23.06 10.86
CA GLY A 294 35.04 -23.37 10.68
C GLY A 294 35.42 -23.84 9.27
N GLU A 295 34.46 -24.04 8.37
CA GLU A 295 34.78 -24.48 6.99
C GLU A 295 35.47 -23.35 6.22
N ALA A 296 36.58 -23.66 5.57
CA ALA A 296 37.35 -22.71 4.78
C ALA A 296 36.63 -22.38 3.46
N LEU A 297 36.67 -21.12 3.09
CA LEU A 297 36.07 -20.60 1.86
C LEU A 297 37.14 -19.86 1.04
N THR A 298 36.95 -19.81 -0.27
CA THR A 298 37.81 -19.08 -1.20
C THR A 298 36.97 -18.04 -1.94
N ALA A 299 37.38 -16.78 -1.88
CA ALA A 299 36.78 -15.74 -2.68
C ALA A 299 37.20 -15.89 -4.15
N SER A 300 36.21 -15.88 -5.06
CA SER A 300 36.47 -15.90 -6.51
C SER A 300 36.29 -14.54 -7.16
N GLY A 301 35.73 -13.59 -6.47
CA GLY A 301 35.56 -12.19 -6.93
C GLY A 301 34.73 -11.37 -5.99
N PHE A 302 34.90 -10.07 -6.08
CA PHE A 302 34.12 -9.07 -5.37
C PHE A 302 33.32 -8.25 -6.38
N ASP A 303 32.08 -7.94 -6.02
CA ASP A 303 31.23 -7.01 -6.76
C ASP A 303 30.94 -5.79 -5.87
N LYS A 304 31.38 -4.62 -6.33
CA LYS A 304 31.14 -3.36 -5.67
C LYS A 304 30.18 -2.52 -6.49
N GLN A 305 29.11 -2.03 -5.88
CA GLN A 305 28.08 -1.24 -6.55
C GLN A 305 27.80 0.04 -5.82
N GLN A 306 27.80 1.14 -6.57
CA GLN A 306 27.39 2.45 -6.10
C GLN A 306 25.87 2.57 -6.22
N HIS A 307 25.24 3.07 -5.17
CA HIS A 307 23.81 3.33 -5.12
C HIS A 307 23.55 4.73 -4.57
N PHE A 308 22.38 5.24 -4.89
CA PHE A 308 21.85 6.46 -4.29
C PHE A 308 20.47 6.16 -3.73
N THR A 309 20.21 6.69 -2.53
CA THR A 309 18.87 6.62 -1.95
C THR A 309 17.86 7.25 -2.91
N GLN A 310 16.65 6.69 -2.98
CA GLN A 310 15.61 7.15 -3.86
C GLN A 310 14.57 7.97 -3.07
N PRO A 311 13.96 8.99 -3.68
CA PRO A 311 12.87 9.71 -3.06
C PRO A 311 11.68 8.76 -2.79
N PRO A 312 10.79 9.13 -1.86
CA PRO A 312 9.57 8.35 -1.63
C PRO A 312 8.76 8.25 -2.93
N ALA A 313 8.20 7.08 -3.20
CA ALA A 313 7.40 6.89 -4.40
C ALA A 313 6.12 7.73 -4.39
N ARG A 314 5.72 8.28 -5.55
CA ARG A 314 4.41 8.90 -5.71
C ARG A 314 3.31 7.90 -5.39
N TYR A 315 2.21 8.39 -4.88
CA TYR A 315 1.05 7.54 -4.60
C TYR A 315 0.51 6.90 -5.88
N THR A 316 0.09 5.65 -5.76
CA THR A 316 -0.90 5.02 -6.65
C THR A 316 -2.30 5.27 -6.07
N GLU A 317 -3.37 4.98 -6.82
CA GLU A 317 -4.73 5.00 -6.24
C GLU A 317 -4.83 4.06 -5.02
N ALA A 318 -4.17 2.89 -5.08
CA ALA A 318 -4.12 1.93 -3.98
C ALA A 318 -3.40 2.50 -2.74
N SER A 319 -2.20 3.03 -2.92
CA SER A 319 -1.42 3.57 -1.80
C SER A 319 -1.99 4.87 -1.24
N LEU A 320 -2.73 5.66 -2.04
CA LEU A 320 -3.47 6.83 -1.55
C LEU A 320 -4.65 6.39 -0.67
N VAL A 321 -5.44 5.40 -1.10
CA VAL A 321 -6.53 4.82 -0.27
C VAL A 321 -5.96 4.29 1.04
N ARG A 322 -4.84 3.59 1.00
CA ARG A 322 -4.15 3.11 2.20
C ARG A 322 -3.72 4.25 3.12
N ALA A 323 -3.08 5.28 2.57
CA ALA A 323 -2.63 6.44 3.35
C ALA A 323 -3.81 7.19 4.01
N MET A 324 -4.92 7.34 3.29
CA MET A 324 -6.16 7.92 3.84
C MET A 324 -6.71 7.08 4.99
N GLU A 325 -6.79 5.75 4.83
CA GLU A 325 -7.24 4.84 5.87
C GLU A 325 -6.35 4.88 7.12
N GLU A 326 -5.01 4.79 6.94
CA GLU A 326 -4.04 4.83 8.04
C GLU A 326 -4.09 6.14 8.83
N LYS A 327 -4.41 7.23 8.15
CA LYS A 327 -4.56 8.57 8.75
C LYS A 327 -5.99 8.87 9.26
N GLY A 328 -6.92 7.93 9.13
CA GLY A 328 -8.32 8.12 9.55
C GLY A 328 -9.12 9.10 8.68
N VAL A 329 -8.66 9.40 7.48
CA VAL A 329 -9.24 10.36 6.55
C VAL A 329 -10.18 9.64 5.58
N GLY A 330 -11.47 9.93 5.66
CA GLY A 330 -12.51 9.25 4.88
C GLY A 330 -13.03 7.98 5.55
N ARG A 331 -13.97 7.32 4.87
CA ARG A 331 -14.66 6.12 5.35
C ARG A 331 -14.91 5.16 4.18
N PRO A 332 -15.28 3.91 4.42
CA PRO A 332 -15.58 2.93 3.37
C PRO A 332 -16.48 3.44 2.25
N SER A 333 -17.42 4.30 2.57
CA SER A 333 -18.35 4.90 1.61
C SER A 333 -17.74 6.03 0.75
N THR A 334 -16.60 6.61 1.14
CA THR A 334 -16.07 7.84 0.54
C THR A 334 -14.75 7.68 -0.19
N TYR A 335 -13.91 6.67 0.13
CA TYR A 335 -12.58 6.52 -0.50
C TYR A 335 -12.60 6.58 -2.02
N ALA A 336 -13.44 5.75 -2.66
CA ALA A 336 -13.53 5.69 -4.11
C ALA A 336 -13.99 7.02 -4.74
N THR A 337 -14.95 7.68 -4.10
CA THR A 337 -15.48 8.97 -4.56
C THR A 337 -14.42 10.08 -4.44
N ILE A 338 -13.67 10.10 -3.34
CA ILE A 338 -12.62 11.11 -3.11
C ILE A 338 -11.51 10.97 -4.15
N VAL A 339 -10.98 9.75 -4.33
CA VAL A 339 -9.92 9.48 -5.31
C VAL A 339 -10.37 9.82 -6.74
N ALA A 340 -11.63 9.57 -7.08
CA ALA A 340 -12.18 9.97 -8.37
C ALA A 340 -12.34 11.50 -8.46
N THR A 341 -12.89 12.15 -7.41
CA THR A 341 -13.18 13.58 -7.41
C THR A 341 -11.93 14.45 -7.60
N ILE A 342 -10.81 14.10 -6.93
CA ILE A 342 -9.56 14.88 -7.08
C ILE A 342 -8.98 14.78 -8.49
N GLN A 343 -9.23 13.69 -9.20
CA GLN A 343 -8.87 13.50 -10.61
C GLN A 343 -9.88 14.19 -11.54
N ASP A 344 -11.19 13.99 -11.33
CA ASP A 344 -12.26 14.63 -12.12
C ASP A 344 -12.21 16.16 -12.03
N ARG A 345 -11.68 16.73 -10.93
CA ARG A 345 -11.44 18.17 -10.72
C ARG A 345 -10.10 18.67 -11.25
N GLU A 346 -9.33 17.79 -11.84
CA GLU A 346 -7.98 18.10 -12.33
C GLU A 346 -7.03 18.63 -11.25
N TYR A 347 -7.24 18.30 -9.96
CA TYR A 347 -6.29 18.63 -8.91
C TYR A 347 -5.09 17.70 -8.94
N VAL A 348 -5.34 16.47 -9.37
CA VAL A 348 -4.38 15.38 -9.48
C VAL A 348 -4.56 14.70 -10.82
N ILE A 349 -3.46 14.38 -11.48
CA ILE A 349 -3.44 13.55 -12.70
C ILE A 349 -2.82 12.19 -12.40
N LYS A 350 -3.24 11.17 -13.15
CA LYS A 350 -2.66 9.84 -13.10
C LYS A 350 -1.84 9.59 -14.36
N LYS A 351 -0.52 9.41 -14.18
CA LYS A 351 0.42 9.02 -15.24
C LYS A 351 1.18 7.76 -14.78
N ASP A 352 1.26 6.75 -15.62
CA ASP A 352 1.96 5.49 -15.31
C ASP A 352 1.54 4.88 -13.96
N LYS A 353 0.22 4.89 -13.69
CA LYS A 353 -0.40 4.44 -12.42
C LYS A 353 -0.03 5.28 -11.20
N ARG A 354 0.77 6.33 -11.31
CA ARG A 354 1.17 7.24 -10.24
C ARG A 354 0.36 8.51 -10.29
N LEU A 355 0.06 9.06 -9.13
CA LEU A 355 -0.68 10.30 -8.94
C LEU A 355 0.31 11.43 -8.74
N SER A 356 0.13 12.51 -9.50
CA SER A 356 0.92 13.75 -9.38
C SER A 356 -0.03 14.94 -9.26
N PRO A 357 0.30 15.97 -8.47
CA PRO A 357 -0.50 17.17 -8.41
C PRO A 357 -0.37 17.95 -9.73
N THR A 358 -1.46 18.60 -10.14
CA THR A 358 -1.39 19.60 -11.22
C THR A 358 -1.02 20.97 -10.66
N PRO A 359 -0.62 21.95 -11.48
CA PRO A 359 -0.46 23.32 -11.04
C PRO A 359 -1.72 23.87 -10.35
N LEU A 360 -2.89 23.52 -10.86
CA LEU A 360 -4.17 23.86 -10.22
C LEU A 360 -4.32 23.23 -8.84
N GLY A 361 -3.98 21.94 -8.70
CA GLY A 361 -4.03 21.25 -7.43
C GLY A 361 -3.10 21.86 -6.37
N VAL A 362 -1.89 22.26 -6.78
CA VAL A 362 -0.94 22.97 -5.91
C VAL A 362 -1.52 24.31 -5.47
N VAL A 363 -1.95 25.15 -6.40
CA VAL A 363 -2.52 26.48 -6.09
C VAL A 363 -3.73 26.41 -5.17
N VAL A 364 -4.62 25.45 -5.39
CA VAL A 364 -5.79 25.24 -4.51
C VAL A 364 -5.36 24.77 -3.13
N THR A 365 -4.37 23.88 -3.05
CA THR A 365 -3.87 23.38 -1.77
C THR A 365 -3.16 24.48 -0.99
N ASP A 366 -2.31 25.26 -1.63
CA ASP A 366 -1.58 26.38 -0.99
C ASP A 366 -2.56 27.44 -0.46
N LEU A 367 -3.57 27.80 -1.24
CA LEU A 367 -4.61 28.73 -0.79
C LEU A 367 -5.38 28.17 0.43
N MET A 368 -5.68 26.88 0.40
CA MET A 368 -6.37 26.24 1.53
C MET A 368 -5.48 26.16 2.77
N ILE A 369 -4.18 25.92 2.62
CA ILE A 369 -3.22 25.92 3.73
C ILE A 369 -3.09 27.34 4.32
N GLU A 370 -3.02 28.38 3.47
CA GLU A 370 -2.84 29.76 3.91
C GLU A 370 -4.05 30.31 4.67
N HIS A 371 -5.27 29.97 4.24
CA HIS A 371 -6.49 30.58 4.75
C HIS A 371 -7.43 29.65 5.52
N PHE A 372 -7.24 28.32 5.44
CA PHE A 372 -8.12 27.31 6.03
C PHE A 372 -7.30 26.15 6.58
N ASN A 373 -6.22 26.48 7.29
CA ASN A 373 -5.26 25.47 7.74
C ASN A 373 -5.90 24.36 8.56
N ASP A 374 -6.81 24.72 9.46
CA ASP A 374 -7.51 23.76 10.32
C ASP A 374 -8.36 22.78 9.49
N VAL A 375 -9.05 23.29 8.46
CA VAL A 375 -9.96 22.49 7.62
C VAL A 375 -9.19 21.48 6.74
N ILE A 376 -7.99 21.84 6.29
CA ILE A 376 -7.14 20.98 5.43
C ILE A 376 -6.16 20.16 6.26
N ASP A 377 -6.16 20.32 7.57
CA ASP A 377 -5.33 19.52 8.47
C ASP A 377 -5.79 18.06 8.53
N VAL A 378 -4.82 17.14 8.50
CA VAL A 378 -5.06 15.70 8.49
C VAL A 378 -5.65 15.24 9.83
N GLU A 379 -5.09 15.71 10.94
CA GLU A 379 -5.52 15.32 12.29
C GLU A 379 -6.91 15.89 12.61
N PHE A 380 -7.14 17.15 12.24
CA PHE A 380 -8.46 17.77 12.35
C PHE A 380 -9.52 16.97 11.58
N THR A 381 -9.19 16.58 10.34
CA THR A 381 -10.10 15.78 9.53
C THR A 381 -10.36 14.40 10.13
N ALA A 382 -9.34 13.71 10.64
CA ALA A 382 -9.49 12.44 11.33
C ALA A 382 -10.34 12.56 12.60
N ASN A 383 -10.12 13.62 13.40
CA ASN A 383 -10.91 13.91 14.58
C ASN A 383 -12.39 14.19 14.25
N MET A 384 -12.65 14.94 13.17
CA MET A 384 -14.01 15.21 12.72
C MET A 384 -14.72 13.92 12.25
N GLU A 385 -14.01 13.03 11.53
CA GLU A 385 -14.55 11.72 11.16
C GLU A 385 -14.91 10.90 12.41
N HIS A 386 -14.03 10.91 13.43
CA HIS A 386 -14.30 10.23 14.70
C HIS A 386 -15.50 10.83 15.44
N GLN A 387 -15.63 12.16 15.49
CA GLN A 387 -16.80 12.81 16.07
C GLN A 387 -18.09 12.45 15.33
N LEU A 388 -18.04 12.28 14.01
CA LEU A 388 -19.20 11.84 13.23
C LEU A 388 -19.58 10.38 13.55
N ASP A 389 -18.60 9.50 13.76
CA ASP A 389 -18.84 8.12 14.22
C ASP A 389 -19.48 8.12 15.63
N GLU A 390 -19.05 9.02 16.53
CA GLU A 390 -19.67 9.18 17.85
C GLU A 390 -21.13 9.69 17.75
N VAL A 391 -21.42 10.58 16.79
CA VAL A 391 -22.78 11.03 16.51
C VAL A 391 -23.65 9.88 16.02
N GLU A 392 -23.13 9.06 15.10
CA GLU A 392 -23.81 7.86 14.58
C GLU A 392 -24.10 6.86 15.72
N ALA A 393 -23.13 6.66 16.61
CA ALA A 393 -23.30 5.81 17.80
C ALA A 393 -24.20 6.42 18.88
N GLY A 394 -24.78 7.60 18.67
CA GLY A 394 -25.62 8.29 19.63
C GLY A 394 -24.88 8.87 20.87
N LYS A 395 -23.54 8.87 20.86
CA LYS A 395 -22.70 9.32 21.97
C LYS A 395 -22.47 10.83 21.95
N ARG A 396 -22.71 11.51 20.85
CA ARG A 396 -22.46 12.93 20.68
C ARG A 396 -23.60 13.63 19.93
N ASN A 397 -23.86 14.89 20.28
CA ASN A 397 -24.89 15.67 19.62
C ASN A 397 -24.36 16.36 18.36
N TRP A 398 -24.93 16.04 17.19
CA TRP A 398 -24.49 16.59 15.92
C TRP A 398 -24.58 18.12 15.81
N LYS A 399 -25.59 18.76 16.47
CA LYS A 399 -25.72 20.22 16.46
C LYS A 399 -24.58 20.90 17.22
N ALA A 400 -24.09 20.25 18.30
CA ALA A 400 -22.94 20.76 19.05
C ALA A 400 -21.67 20.70 18.22
N VAL A 401 -21.41 19.57 17.55
CA VAL A 401 -20.27 19.39 16.63
C VAL A 401 -20.30 20.45 15.52
N LEU A 402 -21.45 20.63 14.86
CA LEU A 402 -21.57 21.63 13.78
C LEU A 402 -21.40 23.07 14.28
N ARG A 403 -21.91 23.39 15.46
CA ARG A 403 -21.77 24.76 16.00
C ARG A 403 -20.34 25.10 16.36
N GLU A 404 -19.63 24.16 16.95
CA GLU A 404 -18.21 24.28 17.28
C GLU A 404 -17.36 24.47 16.02
N PHE A 405 -17.55 23.60 15.05
CA PHE A 405 -16.88 23.70 13.75
C PHE A 405 -17.19 25.02 13.02
N TYR A 406 -18.46 25.40 12.93
CA TYR A 406 -18.89 26.56 12.15
C TYR A 406 -18.32 27.87 12.68
N LYS A 407 -18.13 27.99 14.00
CA LYS A 407 -17.59 29.20 14.63
C LYS A 407 -16.17 29.49 14.17
N GLY A 408 -15.27 28.49 14.17
CA GLY A 408 -13.91 28.67 13.68
C GLY A 408 -13.87 28.89 12.16
N PHE A 409 -14.57 28.04 11.43
CA PHE A 409 -14.63 28.13 9.96
C PHE A 409 -15.20 29.46 9.43
N HIS A 410 -16.17 30.07 10.13
CA HIS A 410 -16.72 31.35 9.72
C HIS A 410 -15.70 32.47 9.87
N ALA A 411 -14.93 32.50 10.95
CA ALA A 411 -13.87 33.47 11.16
C ALA A 411 -12.77 33.36 10.07
N GLU A 412 -12.30 32.14 9.79
CA GLU A 412 -11.36 31.90 8.69
C GLU A 412 -11.90 32.36 7.33
N MET A 413 -13.21 32.18 7.07
CA MET A 413 -13.84 32.64 5.83
C MET A 413 -13.84 34.16 5.70
N GLU A 414 -14.20 34.89 6.78
CA GLU A 414 -14.19 36.36 6.78
C GLU A 414 -12.78 36.90 6.54
N GLU A 415 -11.78 36.35 7.24
CA GLU A 415 -10.36 36.70 7.06
C GLU A 415 -9.87 36.41 5.63
N ALA A 416 -10.24 35.22 5.07
CA ALA A 416 -9.88 34.87 3.70
C ALA A 416 -10.54 35.76 2.65
N GLU A 417 -11.82 36.13 2.82
CA GLU A 417 -12.52 37.04 1.92
C GLU A 417 -11.88 38.45 1.92
N GLU A 418 -11.49 38.94 3.11
CA GLU A 418 -10.80 40.23 3.24
C GLU A 418 -9.38 40.20 2.64
N ALA A 419 -8.58 39.18 2.99
CA ALA A 419 -7.20 39.02 2.50
C ALA A 419 -7.12 38.86 0.97
N LEU A 420 -8.12 38.28 0.36
CA LEU A 420 -8.21 38.03 -1.07
C LEU A 420 -9.05 39.10 -1.82
N ASP A 421 -9.51 40.14 -1.14
CA ASP A 421 -10.30 41.14 -1.82
C ASP A 421 -9.54 41.83 -2.98
N GLY A 422 -10.21 42.03 -4.11
CA GLY A 422 -9.59 42.55 -5.32
C GLY A 422 -8.56 41.66 -6.01
N LYS A 423 -8.15 40.53 -5.40
CA LYS A 423 -7.13 39.62 -5.97
C LYS A 423 -7.77 38.52 -6.80
N ARG A 424 -7.11 38.15 -7.90
CA ARG A 424 -7.40 36.94 -8.68
C ARG A 424 -6.14 36.10 -8.80
N ILE A 425 -6.24 34.84 -8.38
CA ILE A 425 -5.11 33.91 -8.38
C ILE A 425 -5.01 33.26 -9.76
N LYS A 426 -3.86 33.44 -10.43
CA LYS A 426 -3.57 32.75 -11.69
C LYS A 426 -2.97 31.41 -11.41
N VAL A 427 -3.49 30.39 -12.07
CA VAL A 427 -2.84 29.08 -12.12
C VAL A 427 -1.69 29.21 -13.11
N PRO A 428 -0.45 28.79 -12.75
CA PRO A 428 0.66 28.74 -13.69
C PRO A 428 0.29 27.87 -14.90
N ASP A 429 0.69 28.29 -16.09
CA ASP A 429 0.55 27.47 -17.28
C ASP A 429 1.49 26.25 -17.16
N GLU A 430 1.03 25.09 -17.61
CA GLU A 430 1.92 23.95 -17.77
C GLU A 430 2.85 24.23 -18.93
N VAL A 431 4.15 24.26 -18.64
CA VAL A 431 5.16 24.44 -19.66
C VAL A 431 5.48 23.05 -20.24
N SER A 432 5.21 22.86 -21.53
CA SER A 432 5.55 21.61 -22.20
C SER A 432 7.07 21.53 -22.46
N ASP A 433 7.61 20.32 -22.65
CA ASP A 433 8.99 20.14 -23.11
C ASP A 433 9.17 20.56 -24.59
N GLU A 434 8.07 20.90 -25.27
CA GLU A 434 8.09 21.38 -26.63
C GLU A 434 8.47 22.86 -26.70
N VAL A 435 9.40 23.16 -27.56
CA VAL A 435 9.92 24.52 -27.78
C VAL A 435 9.24 25.10 -29.03
N CYS A 436 8.69 26.31 -28.93
CA CYS A 436 8.14 26.99 -30.06
C CYS A 436 9.21 27.21 -31.15
N GLU A 437 8.98 26.67 -32.34
CA GLU A 437 9.92 26.79 -33.47
C GLU A 437 10.17 28.25 -33.91
N LEU A 438 9.23 29.17 -33.63
CA LEU A 438 9.33 30.57 -34.06
C LEU A 438 10.07 31.46 -33.06
N CYS A 439 9.96 31.21 -31.76
CA CYS A 439 10.52 32.12 -30.75
C CYS A 439 11.42 31.41 -29.70
N GLY A 440 11.61 30.09 -29.78
CA GLY A 440 12.44 29.35 -28.88
C GLY A 440 11.97 29.27 -27.41
N ARG A 441 10.74 29.70 -27.13
CA ARG A 441 10.14 29.57 -25.78
C ARG A 441 9.48 28.20 -25.62
N GLN A 442 9.52 27.67 -24.43
CA GLN A 442 8.72 26.49 -24.07
C GLN A 442 7.23 26.83 -24.22
N MET A 443 6.48 25.89 -24.82
CA MET A 443 5.03 26.02 -25.06
C MET A 443 4.21 25.47 -23.90
#